data_c1f6ce7ebe1f827a93a111a1ff6acf2e
#
_entry.id   c1f6ce7ebe1f827a93a111a1ff6acf2e
#
_cell.length_a   1.000
_cell.length_b   1.000
_cell.length_c   1.000
_cell.angle_alpha   90.00
_cell.angle_beta   90.00
_cell.angle_gamma   90.00
#
_symmetry.space_group_name_H-M   'P 1'
#
loop_
_entity.id
_entity.type
_entity.pdbx_description
1 polymer ?
#
loop_
_entity_poly.entity_id
_entity_poly.type
_entity_poly.pdbx_seq_one_letter_code
_entity_poly.pdbx_strand_id
1 'polypeptide(L)'
;MRLIKGLVFGAASALLALPFMVSAEEIGQVSTVFKFVGPNDRIVVEAFDDPKVPGVTCYLSRAKTGGVKGGLGLAEDRAEASIACRQVGPIQLPAGLKDGEEVFKERTSLVFKTMQVVRFYDEKRNTLVYLVYSDRVIEGSPQNAVTAIPIMPWPAAQ
;
A
#
# COMPACT_ATOMS: atom_id res chain seq x y z
N MET A 1 -4.76 -63.69 -24.89
CA MET A 1 -4.09 -62.40 -25.22
C MET A 1 -4.93 -61.29 -24.63
N ARG A 2 -4.57 -60.79 -23.41
CA ARG A 2 -5.34 -59.78 -22.67
C ARG A 2 -4.57 -58.46 -22.75
N LEU A 3 -5.16 -57.44 -23.40
CA LEU A 3 -4.65 -56.09 -23.47
C LEU A 3 -4.98 -55.37 -22.15
N ILE A 4 -3.93 -54.93 -21.42
CA ILE A 4 -4.03 -54.05 -20.25
C ILE A 4 -3.98 -52.61 -20.77
N LYS A 5 -5.10 -51.88 -20.65
CA LYS A 5 -5.16 -50.44 -20.90
C LYS A 5 -4.57 -49.69 -19.69
N GLY A 6 -3.41 -49.08 -19.87
CA GLY A 6 -2.81 -48.20 -18.88
C GLY A 6 -3.58 -46.87 -18.78
N LEU A 7 -4.06 -46.58 -17.58
CA LEU A 7 -4.70 -45.30 -17.23
C LEU A 7 -3.61 -44.31 -16.82
N VAL A 8 -3.37 -43.29 -17.64
CA VAL A 8 -2.43 -42.19 -17.33
C VAL A 8 -3.19 -41.12 -16.52
N PHE A 9 -2.92 -41.07 -15.23
CA PHE A 9 -3.38 -39.97 -14.38
C PHE A 9 -2.49 -38.72 -14.61
N GLY A 10 -3.02 -37.77 -15.33
CA GLY A 10 -2.41 -36.44 -15.45
C GLY A 10 -2.62 -35.62 -14.17
N ALA A 11 -1.58 -35.40 -13.38
CA ALA A 11 -1.62 -34.50 -12.24
C ALA A 11 -1.64 -33.04 -12.74
N ALA A 12 -2.80 -32.41 -12.69
CA ALA A 12 -2.91 -30.96 -12.93
C ALA A 12 -2.38 -30.20 -11.71
N SER A 13 -1.16 -29.67 -11.82
CA SER A 13 -0.60 -28.74 -10.81
C SER A 13 -1.32 -27.41 -10.92
N ALA A 14 -2.26 -27.16 -10.01
CA ALA A 14 -2.85 -25.83 -9.82
C ALA A 14 -1.81 -24.93 -9.17
N LEU A 15 -1.19 -24.00 -9.94
CA LEU A 15 -0.41 -22.92 -9.39
C LEU A 15 -1.38 -21.97 -8.64
N LEU A 16 -1.35 -22.03 -7.31
CA LEU A 16 -1.98 -21.00 -6.47
C LEU A 16 -1.17 -19.69 -6.63
N ALA A 17 -1.73 -18.73 -7.36
CA ALA A 17 -1.23 -17.37 -7.37
C ALA A 17 -1.48 -16.76 -5.99
N LEU A 18 -0.45 -16.67 -5.16
CA LEU A 18 -0.50 -15.93 -3.89
C LEU A 18 -0.68 -14.44 -4.21
N PRO A 19 -1.60 -13.74 -3.53
CA PRO A 19 -1.72 -12.30 -3.69
C PRO A 19 -0.40 -11.65 -3.25
N PHE A 20 0.22 -10.89 -4.15
CA PHE A 20 1.36 -10.04 -3.81
C PHE A 20 0.86 -8.97 -2.84
N MET A 21 1.14 -9.12 -1.56
CA MET A 21 0.97 -8.05 -0.59
C MET A 21 2.12 -7.05 -0.78
N VAL A 22 1.80 -5.86 -1.26
CA VAL A 22 2.75 -4.75 -1.29
C VAL A 22 3.03 -4.36 0.14
N SER A 23 4.29 -4.52 0.57
CA SER A 23 4.76 -4.08 1.88
C SER A 23 5.42 -2.73 1.71
N ALA A 24 5.10 -1.78 2.59
CA ALA A 24 5.83 -0.53 2.65
C ALA A 24 7.16 -0.72 3.38
N GLU A 25 8.18 -0.03 2.91
CA GLU A 25 9.52 0.04 3.51
C GLU A 25 9.61 1.29 4.38
N GLU A 26 10.02 1.15 5.64
CA GLU A 26 10.30 2.31 6.50
C GLU A 26 11.60 2.97 6.06
N ILE A 27 11.50 4.22 5.59
CA ILE A 27 12.65 5.04 5.17
C ILE A 27 13.28 5.75 6.34
N GLY A 28 12.46 6.16 7.31
CA GLY A 28 12.92 6.87 8.49
C GLY A 28 11.83 7.20 9.47
N GLN A 29 12.24 7.67 10.65
CA GLN A 29 11.33 8.03 11.72
C GLN A 29 11.86 9.17 12.58
N VAL A 30 10.94 9.88 13.24
CA VAL A 30 11.24 10.92 14.23
C VAL A 30 10.47 10.62 15.52
N SER A 31 11.19 10.50 16.65
CA SER A 31 10.56 10.37 17.97
C SER A 31 9.88 11.68 18.37
N THR A 32 8.66 11.59 18.90
CA THR A 32 7.86 12.76 19.27
C THR A 32 7.60 12.85 20.77
N VAL A 33 7.23 11.77 21.43
CA VAL A 33 6.95 11.73 22.85
C VAL A 33 7.79 10.65 23.52
N PHE A 34 8.53 11.03 24.55
CA PHE A 34 9.32 10.09 25.35
C PHE A 34 8.42 9.18 26.20
N LYS A 35 8.75 7.90 26.25
CA LYS A 35 8.10 6.90 27.11
C LYS A 35 9.14 6.27 28.01
N PHE A 36 8.82 6.12 29.31
CA PHE A 36 9.71 5.48 30.27
C PHE A 36 9.88 3.97 30.03
N VAL A 37 8.88 3.34 29.42
CA VAL A 37 8.88 1.90 29.14
C VAL A 37 8.38 1.68 27.71
N GLY A 38 9.16 0.93 26.92
CA GLY A 38 8.89 0.67 25.52
C GLY A 38 9.38 1.77 24.57
N PRO A 39 9.11 1.63 23.27
CA PRO A 39 9.51 2.63 22.28
C PRO A 39 8.77 3.95 22.48
N ASN A 40 9.37 5.05 22.06
CA ASN A 40 8.72 6.37 22.05
C ASN A 40 7.57 6.44 21.02
N ASP A 41 6.65 7.39 21.22
CA ASP A 41 5.76 7.79 20.13
C ASP A 41 6.61 8.41 19.02
N ARG A 42 6.26 8.11 17.77
CA ARG A 42 7.07 8.53 16.62
C ARG A 42 6.21 8.80 15.39
N ILE A 43 6.75 9.60 14.51
CA ILE A 43 6.26 9.72 13.14
C ILE A 43 7.19 8.87 12.27
N VAL A 44 6.62 7.98 11.47
CA VAL A 44 7.36 7.16 10.50
C VAL A 44 7.07 7.64 9.10
N VAL A 45 8.07 7.53 8.22
CA VAL A 45 7.94 7.71 6.78
C VAL A 45 8.21 6.36 6.12
N GLU A 46 7.25 5.91 5.35
CA GLU A 46 7.28 4.63 4.65
C GLU A 46 7.10 4.85 3.16
N ALA A 47 7.73 4.02 2.33
CA ALA A 47 7.58 4.04 0.88
C ALA A 47 7.01 2.72 0.36
N PHE A 48 6.20 2.80 -0.70
CA PHE A 48 5.78 1.63 -1.47
C PHE A 48 5.67 2.00 -2.95
N ASP A 49 5.89 1.02 -3.81
CA ASP A 49 5.72 1.16 -5.25
C ASP A 49 4.32 0.71 -5.68
N ASP A 50 3.76 1.35 -6.71
CA ASP A 50 2.51 0.89 -7.28
C ASP A 50 2.73 -0.47 -7.98
N PRO A 51 2.05 -1.55 -7.55
CA PRO A 51 2.31 -2.89 -8.07
C PRO A 51 1.90 -3.08 -9.54
N LYS A 52 1.06 -2.19 -10.08
CA LYS A 52 0.56 -2.27 -11.46
C LYS A 52 1.06 -1.16 -12.37
N VAL A 53 1.60 -0.09 -11.80
CA VAL A 53 2.14 1.03 -12.56
C VAL A 53 3.60 1.26 -12.18
N PRO A 54 4.53 0.49 -12.77
CA PRO A 54 5.95 0.69 -12.56
C PRO A 54 6.36 2.13 -12.85
N GLY A 55 7.31 2.64 -12.09
CA GLY A 55 7.76 4.03 -12.20
C GLY A 55 7.01 5.03 -11.33
N VAL A 56 6.16 4.54 -10.42
CA VAL A 56 5.52 5.34 -9.37
C VAL A 56 5.88 4.82 -8.00
N THR A 57 6.40 5.70 -7.15
CA THR A 57 6.64 5.45 -5.72
C THR A 57 5.81 6.42 -4.89
N CYS A 58 5.13 5.92 -3.87
CA CYS A 58 4.37 6.68 -2.91
C CYS A 58 5.05 6.66 -1.54
N TYR A 59 5.07 7.81 -0.88
CA TYR A 59 5.58 8.01 0.47
C TYR A 59 4.43 8.32 1.40
N LEU A 60 4.34 7.59 2.49
CA LEU A 60 3.35 7.78 3.56
C LEU A 60 4.05 8.30 4.81
N SER A 61 3.47 9.29 5.47
CA SER A 61 3.87 9.63 6.83
C SER A 61 2.70 9.47 7.78
N ARG A 62 2.95 8.85 8.92
CA ARG A 62 1.94 8.58 9.94
C ARG A 62 2.52 8.49 11.35
N ALA A 63 1.70 8.80 12.35
CA ALA A 63 2.07 8.65 13.73
C ALA A 63 1.91 7.18 14.18
N LYS A 64 2.91 6.65 14.87
CA LYS A 64 2.87 5.35 15.57
C LYS A 64 3.00 5.57 17.08
N THR A 65 2.08 4.99 17.82
CA THR A 65 2.07 5.04 19.30
C THR A 65 3.11 4.11 19.86
N GLY A 66 3.91 4.60 20.79
CA GLY A 66 4.93 3.85 21.52
C GLY A 66 4.42 3.25 22.83
N GLY A 67 5.36 3.05 23.77
CA GLY A 67 5.12 2.44 25.07
C GLY A 67 4.86 0.94 24.99
N VAL A 68 4.40 0.34 26.10
CA VAL A 68 4.15 -1.11 26.18
C VAL A 68 3.06 -1.53 25.20
N LYS A 69 1.98 -0.77 25.09
CA LYS A 69 0.89 -1.06 24.15
C LYS A 69 1.35 -1.00 22.70
N GLY A 70 2.19 -0.02 22.33
CA GLY A 70 2.75 0.11 20.99
C GLY A 70 3.72 -1.03 20.67
N GLY A 71 4.59 -1.38 21.60
CA GLY A 71 5.53 -2.50 21.45
C GLY A 71 4.86 -3.86 21.31
N LEU A 72 3.66 -4.04 21.88
CA LEU A 72 2.86 -5.26 21.77
C LEU A 72 1.88 -5.23 20.59
N GLY A 73 1.86 -4.15 19.78
CA GLY A 73 0.90 -3.97 18.70
C GLY A 73 -0.55 -3.75 19.17
N LEU A 74 -0.75 -3.42 20.46
CA LEU A 74 -2.06 -3.20 21.08
C LEU A 74 -2.50 -1.73 21.06
N ALA A 75 -1.61 -0.83 20.64
CA ALA A 75 -1.93 0.58 20.52
C ALA A 75 -2.84 0.84 19.33
N GLU A 76 -3.79 1.73 19.54
CA GLU A 76 -4.60 2.27 18.45
C GLU A 76 -3.87 3.47 17.84
N ASP A 77 -3.22 3.27 16.71
CA ASP A 77 -2.60 4.36 15.98
C ASP A 77 -3.66 5.25 15.34
N ARG A 78 -3.39 6.55 15.28
CA ARG A 78 -4.27 7.47 14.55
C ARG A 78 -4.28 7.06 13.08
N ALA A 79 -5.47 7.01 12.50
CA ALA A 79 -5.65 6.67 11.10
C ALA A 79 -5.29 7.82 10.14
N GLU A 80 -4.70 8.88 10.66
CA GLU A 80 -4.25 10.02 9.88
C GLU A 80 -2.93 9.67 9.19
N ALA A 81 -2.96 9.70 7.86
CA ALA A 81 -1.77 9.54 7.05
C ALA A 81 -1.71 10.64 6.00
N SER A 82 -0.50 11.15 5.76
CA SER A 82 -0.21 12.01 4.63
C SER A 82 0.41 11.18 3.51
N ILE A 83 0.09 11.50 2.25
CA ILE A 83 0.60 10.79 1.09
C ILE A 83 1.24 11.76 0.10
N ALA A 84 2.39 11.36 -0.46
CA ALA A 84 3.04 12.05 -1.57
C ALA A 84 3.59 11.00 -2.54
N CYS A 85 3.05 10.93 -3.75
CA CYS A 85 3.56 10.03 -4.78
C CYS A 85 4.38 10.80 -5.83
N ARG A 86 5.34 10.11 -6.45
CA ARG A 86 6.25 10.67 -7.45
C ARG A 86 6.46 9.70 -8.60
N GLN A 87 6.61 10.26 -9.79
CA GLN A 87 7.18 9.52 -10.91
C GLN A 87 8.68 9.37 -10.66
N VAL A 88 9.15 8.13 -10.62
CA VAL A 88 10.56 7.76 -10.37
C VAL A 88 11.15 6.98 -11.54
N GLY A 89 10.38 6.74 -12.58
CA GLY A 89 10.77 6.03 -13.78
C GLY A 89 9.79 6.27 -14.93
N PRO A 90 10.00 5.64 -16.08
CA PRO A 90 9.04 5.69 -17.18
C PRO A 90 7.73 5.03 -16.75
N ILE A 91 6.61 5.71 -16.98
CA ILE A 91 5.27 5.18 -16.69
C ILE A 91 4.65 4.67 -17.98
N GLN A 92 4.23 3.40 -17.95
CA GLN A 92 3.40 2.79 -18.98
C GLN A 92 2.13 2.27 -18.32
N LEU A 93 1.00 2.87 -18.69
CA LEU A 93 -0.28 2.45 -18.13
C LEU A 93 -0.67 1.07 -18.69
N PRO A 94 -0.96 0.08 -17.84
CA PRO A 94 -1.40 -1.21 -18.29
C PRO A 94 -2.81 -1.12 -18.90
N ALA A 95 -3.11 -2.00 -19.85
CA ALA A 95 -4.47 -2.13 -20.35
C ALA A 95 -5.41 -2.58 -19.23
N GLY A 96 -6.59 -1.94 -19.14
CA GLY A 96 -7.60 -2.30 -18.15
C GLY A 96 -7.30 -1.79 -16.74
N LEU A 97 -6.55 -0.70 -16.62
CA LEU A 97 -6.39 0.01 -15.34
C LEU A 97 -7.78 0.41 -14.81
N LYS A 98 -8.05 0.08 -13.56
CA LYS A 98 -9.35 0.37 -12.93
C LYS A 98 -9.23 1.53 -11.97
N ASP A 99 -10.22 2.42 -12.00
CA ASP A 99 -10.37 3.48 -11.01
C ASP A 99 -10.80 2.91 -9.66
N GLY A 100 -10.25 3.49 -8.59
CA GLY A 100 -10.52 3.04 -7.23
C GLY A 100 -9.85 1.71 -6.87
N GLU A 101 -8.91 1.23 -7.68
CA GLU A 101 -8.18 0.00 -7.38
C GLU A 101 -7.25 0.19 -6.19
N GLU A 102 -7.34 -0.73 -5.22
CA GLU A 102 -6.46 -0.77 -4.05
C GLU A 102 -5.03 -1.12 -4.49
N VAL A 103 -4.09 -0.23 -4.17
CA VAL A 103 -2.65 -0.41 -4.47
C VAL A 103 -1.82 -0.67 -3.23
N PHE A 104 -2.35 -0.30 -2.06
CA PHE A 104 -1.73 -0.55 -0.77
C PHE A 104 -2.78 -0.67 0.33
N LYS A 105 -2.53 -1.55 1.29
CA LYS A 105 -3.40 -1.75 2.45
C LYS A 105 -2.59 -2.17 3.67
N GLU A 106 -2.85 -1.54 4.80
CA GLU A 106 -2.25 -1.91 6.07
C GLU A 106 -3.24 -1.82 7.22
N ARG A 107 -3.20 -2.81 8.09
CA ARG A 107 -3.98 -2.79 9.32
C ARG A 107 -3.30 -1.89 10.35
N THR A 108 -3.98 -0.83 10.80
CA THR A 108 -3.46 0.15 11.76
C THR A 108 -3.91 -0.09 13.19
N SER A 109 -4.84 -1.02 13.42
CA SER A 109 -5.19 -1.49 14.77
C SER A 109 -5.61 -2.96 14.78
N LEU A 110 -5.51 -3.61 15.95
CA LEU A 110 -5.90 -5.01 16.13
C LEU A 110 -7.41 -5.21 15.93
N VAL A 111 -8.20 -4.17 16.17
CA VAL A 111 -9.63 -4.38 16.31
C VAL A 111 -10.39 -3.98 15.07
N PHE A 112 -10.07 -2.89 14.32
CA PHE A 112 -11.01 -2.48 13.27
C PHE A 112 -10.58 -1.35 12.32
N LYS A 113 -9.33 -0.88 12.33
CA LYS A 113 -8.91 0.19 11.40
C LYS A 113 -7.94 -0.34 10.36
N THR A 114 -8.24 -0.04 9.12
CA THR A 114 -7.36 -0.35 7.99
C THR A 114 -7.12 0.95 7.23
N MET A 115 -5.88 1.23 6.95
CA MET A 115 -5.47 2.29 6.04
C MET A 115 -5.34 1.70 4.65
N GLN A 116 -5.95 2.36 3.67
CA GLN A 116 -5.94 1.94 2.27
C GLN A 116 -5.49 3.08 1.38
N VAL A 117 -4.80 2.71 0.30
CA VAL A 117 -4.51 3.63 -0.80
C VAL A 117 -5.13 3.08 -2.06
N VAL A 118 -5.92 3.90 -2.72
CA VAL A 118 -6.54 3.59 -4.02
C VAL A 118 -6.04 4.53 -5.09
N ARG A 119 -6.03 4.04 -6.33
CA ARG A 119 -5.57 4.77 -7.50
C ARG A 119 -6.72 5.08 -8.44
N PHE A 120 -6.68 6.27 -9.04
CA PHE A 120 -7.54 6.72 -10.14
C PHE A 120 -6.68 7.24 -11.28
N TYR A 121 -7.21 7.23 -12.50
CA TYR A 121 -6.56 7.84 -13.66
C TYR A 121 -7.44 8.93 -14.26
N ASP A 122 -7.00 10.18 -14.15
CA ASP A 122 -7.60 11.32 -14.84
C ASP A 122 -7.09 11.36 -16.29
N GLU A 123 -7.81 10.72 -17.19
CA GLU A 123 -7.46 10.67 -18.62
C GLU A 123 -7.34 12.06 -19.23
N LYS A 124 -8.23 12.98 -18.84
CA LYS A 124 -8.25 14.34 -19.37
C LYS A 124 -6.97 15.10 -19.10
N ARG A 125 -6.34 14.84 -17.96
CA ARG A 125 -5.11 15.52 -17.52
C ARG A 125 -3.87 14.63 -17.59
N ASN A 126 -4.01 13.40 -18.08
CA ASN A 126 -2.95 12.39 -18.10
C ASN A 126 -2.25 12.29 -16.74
N THR A 127 -3.03 12.11 -15.67
CA THR A 127 -2.57 12.22 -14.27
C THR A 127 -3.06 11.04 -13.45
N LEU A 128 -2.14 10.38 -12.76
CA LEU A 128 -2.49 9.39 -11.72
C LEU A 128 -2.80 10.11 -10.42
N VAL A 129 -3.89 9.71 -9.77
CA VAL A 129 -4.34 10.26 -8.48
C VAL A 129 -4.40 9.15 -7.47
N TYR A 130 -3.76 9.34 -6.32
CA TYR A 130 -3.75 8.39 -5.21
C TYR A 130 -4.44 9.00 -4.00
N LEU A 131 -5.39 8.26 -3.44
CA LEU A 131 -6.15 8.65 -2.26
C LEU A 131 -5.83 7.66 -1.14
N VAL A 132 -5.27 8.16 -0.03
CA VAL A 132 -5.16 7.41 1.21
C VAL A 132 -6.36 7.72 2.10
N TYR A 133 -6.95 6.70 2.69
CA TYR A 133 -8.05 6.86 3.63
C TYR A 133 -8.11 5.70 4.63
N SER A 134 -8.81 5.92 5.75
CA SER A 134 -9.14 4.86 6.70
C SER A 134 -10.56 4.38 6.47
N ASP A 135 -10.78 3.05 6.52
CA ASP A 135 -12.06 2.42 6.17
C ASP A 135 -13.07 2.36 7.31
N ARG A 136 -12.71 2.79 8.52
CA ARG A 136 -13.64 2.76 9.63
C ARG A 136 -13.91 4.11 10.24
N VAL A 137 -15.21 4.41 10.28
CA VAL A 137 -15.79 5.54 11.00
C VAL A 137 -16.87 5.00 11.92
N ILE A 138 -16.74 5.24 13.23
CA ILE A 138 -17.81 4.99 14.18
C ILE A 138 -18.74 6.20 14.17
N GLU A 139 -18.16 7.40 14.17
CA GLU A 139 -18.84 8.68 14.01
C GLU A 139 -17.89 9.65 13.27
N GLY A 140 -18.43 10.47 12.36
CA GLY A 140 -17.68 11.47 11.61
C GLY A 140 -17.19 10.99 10.23
N SER A 141 -16.36 11.81 9.57
CA SER A 141 -15.82 11.54 8.25
C SER A 141 -14.50 10.77 8.32
N PRO A 142 -14.21 9.85 7.36
CA PRO A 142 -12.92 9.19 7.27
C PRO A 142 -11.80 10.21 7.07
N GLN A 143 -10.69 10.03 7.78
CA GLN A 143 -9.46 10.78 7.52
C GLN A 143 -8.93 10.38 6.15
N ASN A 144 -8.58 11.36 5.33
CA ASN A 144 -8.09 11.12 3.98
C ASN A 144 -7.08 12.19 3.55
N ALA A 145 -6.25 11.81 2.57
CA ALA A 145 -5.34 12.73 1.87
C ALA A 145 -5.19 12.27 0.42
N VAL A 146 -4.93 13.21 -0.48
CA VAL A 146 -4.79 12.95 -1.90
C VAL A 146 -3.48 13.51 -2.45
N THR A 147 -2.89 12.81 -3.42
CA THR A 147 -1.76 13.26 -4.22
C THR A 147 -2.01 12.96 -5.68
N ALA A 148 -1.43 13.76 -6.58
CA ALA A 148 -1.57 13.61 -8.02
C ALA A 148 -0.21 13.68 -8.71
N ILE A 149 0.00 12.83 -9.72
CA ILE A 149 1.23 12.70 -10.48
C ILE A 149 0.89 12.87 -11.96
N PRO A 150 1.21 14.00 -12.59
CA PRO A 150 1.18 14.10 -14.05
C PRO A 150 2.16 13.10 -14.66
N ILE A 151 1.72 12.34 -15.65
CA ILE A 151 2.60 11.42 -16.37
C ILE A 151 3.43 12.23 -17.36
N MET A 152 4.71 12.34 -17.07
CA MET A 152 5.67 13.11 -17.87
C MET A 152 6.58 12.17 -18.67
N PRO A 153 7.08 12.63 -19.83
CA PRO A 153 8.14 11.93 -20.54
C PRO A 153 9.34 11.68 -19.59
N TRP A 154 9.82 10.45 -19.56
CA TRP A 154 10.99 10.10 -18.73
C TRP A 154 12.24 10.10 -19.61
N PRO A 155 13.32 10.80 -19.21
CA PRO A 155 14.56 10.78 -19.97
C PRO A 155 15.08 9.35 -20.13
N ALA A 156 15.57 9.02 -21.33
CA ALA A 156 16.29 7.76 -21.50
C ALA A 156 17.56 7.77 -20.62
N ALA A 157 17.90 6.64 -20.04
CA ALA A 157 19.16 6.48 -19.34
C ALA A 157 20.31 6.77 -20.33
N GLN A 158 21.19 7.71 -19.98
CA GLN A 158 22.38 8.02 -20.75
C GLN A 158 23.44 6.94 -20.55
#